data_0b059062726d024d63923ed61481bcb6
#
_entry.id   0b059062726d024d63923ed61481bcb6
#
_cell.length_a   1.000
_cell.length_b   1.000
_cell.length_c   1.000
_cell.angle_alpha   90.00
_cell.angle_beta   90.00
_cell.angle_gamma   90.00
#
_symmetry.space_group_name_H-M   'P 1'
#
loop_
_entity.id
_entity.type
_entity.pdbx_description
1 polymer ?
#
loop_
_entity_poly.entity_id
_entity_poly.type
_entity_poly.pdbx_seq_one_letter_code
_entity_poly.pdbx_strand_id
1 'polypeptide(L)'
;MRGNILGIFFSILSGVLIFLIVVAYGRSDRTEPEFRFSATDIIYDSQTTDNNLKVGINAYDAKDGDLTSRIVVEKVVLNREKETAVVYYAVADYSGNVKKQSRVFPADIADIDSFGDSSETMEDPMFPNIAAPEMETPSGEAETSLGEQESGTQEVTTETPTGNQEP
;
A
#
# COMPACT_ATOMS: atom_id res chain seq x y z
N MET A 1 55.16 -11.13 22.00
CA MET A 1 54.96 -11.59 20.64
C MET A 1 53.55 -12.21 20.36
N ARG A 2 52.82 -12.73 21.36
CA ARG A 2 51.48 -13.33 21.15
C ARG A 2 50.37 -12.32 20.79
N GLY A 3 50.47 -11.08 21.29
CA GLY A 3 49.43 -10.05 20.99
C GLY A 3 49.41 -9.57 19.53
N ASN A 4 50.56 -9.55 18.84
CA ASN A 4 50.62 -9.07 17.47
C ASN A 4 50.02 -10.09 16.47
N ILE A 5 50.12 -11.39 16.76
CA ILE A 5 49.59 -12.45 15.92
C ILE A 5 48.06 -12.40 15.93
N LEU A 6 47.45 -12.17 17.11
CA LEU A 6 46.03 -12.04 17.25
C LEU A 6 45.46 -10.81 16.49
N GLY A 7 46.17 -9.68 16.57
CA GLY A 7 45.80 -8.47 15.81
C GLY A 7 45.85 -8.68 14.29
N ILE A 8 46.92 -9.32 13.82
CA ILE A 8 47.05 -9.66 12.39
C ILE A 8 45.92 -10.60 11.95
N PHE A 9 45.61 -11.62 12.74
CA PHE A 9 44.52 -12.55 12.46
C PHE A 9 43.15 -11.83 12.32
N PHE A 10 42.79 -10.97 13.28
CA PHE A 10 41.55 -10.21 13.21
C PHE A 10 41.52 -9.21 12.04
N SER A 11 42.66 -8.62 11.70
CA SER A 11 42.74 -7.71 10.54
C SER A 11 42.49 -8.44 9.22
N ILE A 12 43.08 -9.63 9.05
CA ILE A 12 42.84 -10.46 7.86
C ILE A 12 41.41 -10.93 7.81
N LEU A 13 40.86 -11.42 8.92
CA LEU A 13 39.46 -11.85 9.02
C LEU A 13 38.49 -10.73 8.66
N SER A 14 38.74 -9.52 9.18
CA SER A 14 37.95 -8.33 8.87
C SER A 14 38.00 -7.99 7.37
N GLY A 15 39.16 -8.05 6.76
CA GLY A 15 39.34 -7.83 5.32
C GLY A 15 38.56 -8.83 4.47
N VAL A 16 38.61 -10.12 4.85
CA VAL A 16 37.84 -11.18 4.16
C VAL A 16 36.35 -10.94 4.31
N LEU A 17 35.86 -10.58 5.51
CA LEU A 17 34.45 -10.31 5.74
C LEU A 17 33.97 -9.10 4.91
N ILE A 18 34.73 -8.01 4.88
CA ILE A 18 34.40 -6.83 4.06
C ILE A 18 34.34 -7.23 2.58
N PHE A 19 35.33 -7.99 2.09
CA PHE A 19 35.32 -8.47 0.72
C PHE A 19 34.07 -9.30 0.40
N LEU A 20 33.68 -10.24 1.27
CA LEU A 20 32.49 -11.06 1.10
C LEU A 20 31.19 -10.21 1.11
N ILE A 21 31.12 -9.19 1.96
CA ILE A 21 29.98 -8.26 2.00
C ILE A 21 29.89 -7.49 0.67
N VAL A 22 30.99 -6.97 0.16
CA VAL A 22 31.01 -6.23 -1.11
C VAL A 22 30.58 -7.13 -2.28
N VAL A 23 31.07 -8.38 -2.32
CA VAL A 23 30.68 -9.35 -3.36
C VAL A 23 29.18 -9.71 -3.24
N ALA A 24 28.70 -9.98 -2.04
CA ALA A 24 27.29 -10.30 -1.80
C ALA A 24 26.38 -9.11 -2.18
N TYR A 25 26.79 -7.90 -1.82
CA TYR A 25 26.06 -6.68 -2.14
C TYR A 25 26.00 -6.40 -3.64
N GLY A 26 27.11 -6.62 -4.36
CA GLY A 26 27.19 -6.44 -5.81
C GLY A 26 26.41 -7.49 -6.62
N ARG A 27 26.12 -8.66 -6.00
CA ARG A 27 25.30 -9.72 -6.61
C ARG A 27 23.83 -9.66 -6.24
N SER A 28 23.47 -8.84 -5.25
CA SER A 28 22.08 -8.65 -4.85
C SER A 28 21.32 -7.95 -5.96
N ASP A 29 20.19 -8.52 -6.34
CA ASP A 29 19.25 -7.89 -7.24
C ASP A 29 18.46 -6.82 -6.50
N ARG A 30 18.29 -5.67 -7.15
CA ARG A 30 17.55 -4.53 -6.64
C ARG A 30 16.58 -3.99 -7.66
N THR A 31 16.41 -4.71 -8.75
CA THR A 31 15.49 -4.36 -9.82
C THR A 31 14.10 -4.84 -9.42
N GLU A 32 13.12 -3.96 -9.48
CA GLU A 32 11.73 -4.36 -9.24
C GLU A 32 11.16 -5.04 -10.47
N PRO A 33 10.28 -6.05 -10.31
CA PRO A 33 9.53 -6.64 -11.41
C PRO A 33 8.67 -5.62 -12.16
N GLU A 34 8.37 -5.90 -13.41
CA GLU A 34 7.48 -5.11 -14.25
C GLU A 34 6.15 -5.82 -14.48
N PHE A 35 5.03 -5.09 -14.32
CA PHE A 35 3.72 -5.56 -14.74
C PHE A 35 3.45 -5.22 -16.19
N ARG A 36 2.81 -6.15 -16.90
CA ARG A 36 2.27 -5.95 -18.24
C ARG A 36 0.80 -6.32 -18.25
N PHE A 37 -0.05 -5.35 -18.58
CA PHE A 37 -1.49 -5.49 -18.63
C PHE A 37 -1.96 -5.59 -20.08
N SER A 38 -2.76 -6.62 -20.38
CA SER A 38 -3.51 -6.74 -21.63
C SER A 38 -4.94 -6.27 -21.40
N ALA A 39 -5.62 -5.85 -22.49
CA ALA A 39 -7.05 -5.52 -22.39
C ALA A 39 -7.87 -6.77 -22.00
N THR A 40 -8.85 -6.57 -21.13
CA THR A 40 -9.83 -7.61 -20.74
C THR A 40 -11.19 -6.96 -20.57
N ASP A 41 -12.24 -7.70 -20.89
CA ASP A 41 -13.64 -7.28 -20.76
C ASP A 41 -14.30 -7.83 -19.50
N ILE A 42 -13.52 -7.91 -18.40
CA ILE A 42 -13.99 -8.43 -17.11
C ILE A 42 -14.83 -7.34 -16.44
N ILE A 43 -16.02 -7.71 -15.99
CA ILE A 43 -16.85 -6.95 -15.06
C ILE A 43 -16.70 -7.59 -13.68
N TYR A 44 -16.47 -6.78 -12.68
CA TYR A 44 -16.35 -7.23 -11.29
C TYR A 44 -17.75 -7.40 -10.69
N ASP A 45 -18.06 -8.60 -10.26
CA ASP A 45 -19.34 -9.01 -9.69
C ASP A 45 -19.15 -9.90 -8.43
N SER A 46 -20.25 -10.41 -7.88
CA SER A 46 -20.24 -11.29 -6.70
C SER A 46 -19.56 -12.66 -6.94
N GLN A 47 -19.40 -13.07 -8.20
CA GLN A 47 -18.79 -14.35 -8.60
C GLN A 47 -17.31 -14.19 -9.01
N THR A 48 -16.83 -12.97 -9.07
CA THR A 48 -15.46 -12.69 -9.53
C THR A 48 -14.43 -13.18 -8.53
N THR A 49 -13.56 -14.07 -8.98
CA THR A 49 -12.47 -14.63 -8.17
C THR A 49 -11.14 -13.92 -8.45
N ASP A 50 -10.15 -14.07 -7.56
CA ASP A 50 -8.79 -13.58 -7.76
C ASP A 50 -8.16 -14.08 -9.06
N ASN A 51 -8.50 -15.30 -9.48
CA ASN A 51 -7.98 -15.85 -10.72
C ASN A 51 -8.54 -15.12 -11.95
N ASN A 52 -9.82 -14.75 -11.92
CA ASN A 52 -10.43 -13.95 -12.97
C ASN A 52 -9.73 -12.58 -13.07
N LEU A 53 -9.47 -11.94 -11.93
CA LEU A 53 -8.83 -10.63 -11.87
C LEU A 53 -7.38 -10.64 -12.38
N LYS A 54 -6.70 -11.78 -12.35
CA LYS A 54 -5.34 -11.94 -12.87
C LYS A 54 -5.28 -12.22 -14.38
N VAL A 55 -6.40 -12.41 -15.04
CA VAL A 55 -6.44 -12.64 -16.50
C VAL A 55 -5.90 -11.41 -17.24
N GLY A 56 -4.99 -11.66 -18.17
CA GLY A 56 -4.35 -10.60 -18.97
C GLY A 56 -3.30 -9.80 -18.21
N ILE A 57 -2.82 -10.30 -17.06
CA ILE A 57 -1.73 -9.69 -16.31
C ILE A 57 -0.53 -10.62 -16.35
N ASN A 58 0.62 -10.09 -16.73
CA ASN A 58 1.90 -10.78 -16.66
C ASN A 58 2.87 -9.95 -15.84
N ALA A 59 3.81 -10.61 -15.19
CA ALA A 59 4.91 -9.96 -14.50
C ALA A 59 6.24 -10.58 -14.96
N TYR A 60 7.23 -9.72 -15.16
CA TYR A 60 8.54 -10.13 -15.63
C TYR A 60 9.63 -9.36 -14.90
N ASP A 61 10.70 -10.03 -14.58
CA ASP A 61 11.93 -9.44 -14.06
C ASP A 61 13.12 -9.77 -14.96
N ALA A 62 14.06 -8.84 -15.08
CA ALA A 62 15.21 -8.99 -15.97
C ALA A 62 16.14 -10.13 -15.55
N LYS A 63 16.23 -10.43 -14.25
CA LYS A 63 17.10 -11.46 -13.68
C LYS A 63 16.36 -12.76 -13.39
N ASP A 64 15.14 -12.64 -12.88
CA ASP A 64 14.34 -13.78 -12.41
C ASP A 64 13.39 -14.33 -13.48
N GLY A 65 13.18 -13.57 -14.58
CA GLY A 65 12.34 -13.97 -15.69
C GLY A 65 10.85 -13.80 -15.43
N ASP A 66 10.05 -14.80 -15.82
CA ASP A 66 8.59 -14.76 -15.68
C ASP A 66 8.15 -14.99 -14.23
N LEU A 67 7.50 -13.98 -13.66
CA LEU A 67 6.96 -13.96 -12.31
C LEU A 67 5.42 -13.95 -12.28
N THR A 68 4.76 -14.20 -13.40
CA THR A 68 3.30 -14.14 -13.56
C THR A 68 2.56 -14.97 -12.51
N SER A 69 3.07 -16.17 -12.19
CA SER A 69 2.50 -17.06 -11.17
C SER A 69 2.60 -16.52 -9.73
N ARG A 70 3.45 -15.53 -9.50
CA ARG A 70 3.67 -14.89 -8.20
C ARG A 70 2.83 -13.64 -7.99
N ILE A 71 2.03 -13.25 -8.97
CA ILE A 71 1.09 -12.14 -8.86
C ILE A 71 0.00 -12.50 -7.84
N VAL A 72 -0.20 -11.62 -6.87
CA VAL A 72 -1.28 -11.72 -5.89
C VAL A 72 -2.20 -10.50 -5.99
N VAL A 73 -3.49 -10.72 -5.74
CA VAL A 73 -4.47 -9.65 -5.50
C VAL A 73 -4.36 -9.28 -4.02
N GLU A 74 -3.96 -8.05 -3.72
CA GLU A 74 -3.84 -7.59 -2.32
C GLU A 74 -5.18 -7.16 -1.75
N LYS A 75 -5.96 -6.44 -2.55
CA LYS A 75 -7.28 -5.94 -2.17
C LYS A 75 -8.07 -5.46 -3.37
N VAL A 76 -9.38 -5.40 -3.19
CA VAL A 76 -10.32 -4.75 -4.10
C VAL A 76 -11.02 -3.61 -3.35
N VAL A 77 -11.14 -2.46 -3.99
CA VAL A 77 -11.85 -1.30 -3.46
C VAL A 77 -12.97 -0.93 -4.42
N LEU A 78 -14.21 -1.02 -3.94
CA LEU A 78 -15.39 -0.66 -4.73
C LEU A 78 -15.64 0.85 -4.67
N ASN A 79 -15.89 1.44 -5.83
CA ASN A 79 -16.41 2.79 -5.95
C ASN A 79 -17.85 2.69 -6.47
N ARG A 80 -18.82 2.81 -5.56
CA ARG A 80 -20.26 2.65 -5.84
C ARG A 80 -20.80 3.76 -6.72
N GLU A 81 -20.26 4.99 -6.60
CA GLU A 81 -20.71 6.14 -7.37
C GLU A 81 -20.31 6.04 -8.85
N LYS A 82 -19.16 5.39 -9.12
CA LYS A 82 -18.61 5.24 -10.47
C LYS A 82 -18.84 3.83 -11.04
N GLU A 83 -19.48 2.96 -10.29
CA GLU A 83 -19.70 1.55 -10.64
C GLU A 83 -18.40 0.89 -11.10
N THR A 84 -17.35 1.04 -10.28
CA THR A 84 -16.02 0.50 -10.59
C THR A 84 -15.40 -0.19 -9.38
N ALA A 85 -14.57 -1.20 -9.67
CA ALA A 85 -13.70 -1.87 -8.71
C ALA A 85 -12.24 -1.54 -9.02
N VAL A 86 -11.51 -1.02 -8.04
CA VAL A 86 -10.06 -0.82 -8.12
C VAL A 86 -9.37 -2.00 -7.48
N VAL A 87 -8.69 -2.80 -8.29
CA VAL A 87 -7.97 -4.00 -7.84
C VAL A 87 -6.49 -3.68 -7.71
N TYR A 88 -5.90 -3.98 -6.56
CA TYR A 88 -4.49 -3.78 -6.28
C TYR A 88 -3.76 -5.11 -6.36
N TYR A 89 -2.68 -5.13 -7.12
CA TYR A 89 -1.83 -6.28 -7.33
C TYR A 89 -0.45 -6.04 -6.73
N ALA A 90 0.17 -7.13 -6.27
CA ALA A 90 1.57 -7.15 -5.91
C ALA A 90 2.26 -8.34 -6.55
N VAL A 91 3.54 -8.18 -6.85
CA VAL A 91 4.45 -9.24 -7.25
C VAL A 91 5.79 -9.04 -6.58
N ALA A 92 6.39 -10.11 -6.11
CA ALA A 92 7.74 -10.10 -5.55
C ALA A 92 8.66 -11.01 -6.36
N ASP A 93 9.89 -10.54 -6.62
CA ASP A 93 10.94 -11.36 -7.19
C ASP A 93 11.54 -12.35 -6.17
N TYR A 94 12.59 -13.11 -6.56
CA TYR A 94 13.28 -14.02 -5.64
C TYR A 94 14.29 -13.30 -4.74
N SER A 95 14.61 -12.05 -5.04
CA SER A 95 15.49 -11.20 -4.23
C SER A 95 14.76 -10.38 -3.19
N GLY A 96 13.42 -10.37 -3.23
CA GLY A 96 12.54 -9.67 -2.29
C GLY A 96 12.16 -8.25 -2.72
N ASN A 97 12.46 -7.84 -3.97
CA ASN A 97 11.96 -6.58 -4.50
C ASN A 97 10.48 -6.74 -4.86
N VAL A 98 9.65 -5.77 -4.46
CA VAL A 98 8.19 -5.83 -4.60
C VAL A 98 7.71 -4.70 -5.48
N LYS A 99 6.90 -5.06 -6.49
CA LYS A 99 6.16 -4.11 -7.32
C LYS A 99 4.69 -4.21 -7.02
N LYS A 100 4.04 -3.03 -6.87
CA LYS A 100 2.60 -2.90 -6.69
C LYS A 100 2.01 -2.06 -7.80
N GLN A 101 0.86 -2.49 -8.30
CA GLN A 101 0.12 -1.75 -9.33
C GLN A 101 -1.38 -2.00 -9.18
N SER A 102 -2.21 -1.09 -9.72
CA SER A 102 -3.66 -1.25 -9.67
C SER A 102 -4.26 -1.17 -11.07
N ARG A 103 -5.45 -1.77 -11.20
CA ARG A 103 -6.28 -1.72 -12.38
C ARG A 103 -7.72 -1.45 -12.00
N VAL A 104 -8.44 -0.71 -12.83
CA VAL A 104 -9.84 -0.40 -12.64
C VAL A 104 -10.67 -1.28 -13.56
N PHE A 105 -11.71 -1.91 -13.02
CA PHE A 105 -12.71 -2.69 -13.73
C PHE A 105 -14.08 -2.05 -13.58
N PRO A 106 -14.97 -2.14 -14.57
CA PRO A 106 -16.39 -1.92 -14.35
C PRO A 106 -16.89 -2.90 -13.28
N ALA A 107 -17.83 -2.47 -12.43
CA ALA A 107 -18.40 -3.31 -11.38
C ALA A 107 -19.92 -3.33 -11.47
N ASP A 108 -20.51 -4.52 -11.32
CA ASP A 108 -21.94 -4.70 -11.15
C ASP A 108 -22.30 -4.56 -9.67
N ILE A 109 -22.58 -3.31 -9.26
CA ILE A 109 -22.89 -3.00 -7.86
C ILE A 109 -24.21 -3.63 -7.43
N ALA A 110 -25.19 -3.73 -8.33
CA ALA A 110 -26.50 -4.32 -8.02
C ALA A 110 -26.37 -5.82 -7.70
N ASP A 111 -25.54 -6.55 -8.43
CA ASP A 111 -25.26 -7.96 -8.16
C ASP A 111 -24.52 -8.13 -6.81
N ILE A 112 -23.49 -7.32 -6.56
CA ILE A 112 -22.70 -7.38 -5.34
C ILE A 112 -23.56 -7.10 -4.10
N ASP A 113 -24.41 -6.07 -4.15
CA ASP A 113 -25.27 -5.70 -3.03
C ASP A 113 -26.37 -6.74 -2.78
N SER A 114 -26.92 -7.36 -3.85
CA SER A 114 -27.92 -8.43 -3.72
C SER A 114 -27.35 -9.68 -3.05
N PHE A 115 -26.06 -9.98 -3.27
CA PHE A 115 -25.39 -11.13 -2.67
C PHE A 115 -25.00 -10.86 -1.20
N GLY A 116 -24.66 -9.62 -0.85
CA GLY A 116 -24.33 -9.20 0.52
C GLY A 116 -25.54 -9.24 1.47
N ASP A 117 -26.73 -8.92 0.98
CA ASP A 117 -27.96 -8.94 1.78
C ASP A 117 -28.41 -10.36 2.16
N SER A 118 -27.89 -11.38 1.47
CA SER A 118 -28.19 -12.80 1.76
C SER A 118 -27.31 -13.39 2.88
N SER A 119 -26.30 -12.67 3.36
CA SER A 119 -25.35 -13.18 4.36
C SER A 119 -25.57 -12.66 5.79
N GLU A 120 -26.63 -11.88 6.04
CA GLU A 120 -27.02 -11.44 7.39
C GLU A 120 -27.91 -12.46 8.12
N THR A 121 -27.59 -13.75 8.07
CA THR A 121 -28.19 -14.72 9.02
C THR A 121 -27.24 -15.89 9.26
N MET A 122 -26.03 -15.62 9.73
CA MET A 122 -25.31 -16.57 10.55
C MET A 122 -24.87 -15.83 11.81
N GLU A 123 -25.78 -15.75 12.77
CA GLU A 123 -25.40 -15.58 14.16
C GLU A 123 -24.49 -16.76 14.50
N ASP A 124 -23.20 -16.48 14.65
CA ASP A 124 -22.26 -17.43 15.20
C ASP A 124 -22.57 -17.57 16.71
N PRO A 125 -23.11 -18.71 17.18
CA PRO A 125 -23.54 -18.84 18.58
C PRO A 125 -22.38 -19.07 19.55
N MET A 126 -21.11 -18.77 19.17
CA MET A 126 -19.96 -19.23 19.94
C MET A 126 -19.04 -18.14 20.51
N PHE A 127 -19.41 -16.86 20.42
CA PHE A 127 -18.71 -15.82 21.19
C PHE A 127 -19.67 -15.06 22.09
N PRO A 128 -19.62 -15.28 23.42
CA PRO A 128 -20.39 -14.46 24.34
C PRO A 128 -19.87 -13.03 24.25
N ASN A 129 -20.81 -12.12 24.05
CA ASN A 129 -20.61 -10.67 24.06
C ASN A 129 -19.83 -10.24 25.32
N ILE A 130 -18.52 -10.02 25.18
CA ILE A 130 -17.72 -9.38 26.21
C ILE A 130 -17.96 -7.90 26.05
N ALA A 131 -18.87 -7.37 26.86
CA ALA A 131 -19.10 -5.94 27.01
C ALA A 131 -17.74 -5.26 27.28
N ALA A 132 -17.45 -4.26 26.48
CA ALA A 132 -16.30 -3.40 26.71
C ALA A 132 -16.46 -2.71 28.07
N PRO A 133 -15.40 -2.60 28.88
CA PRO A 133 -15.48 -1.86 30.13
C PRO A 133 -15.71 -0.38 29.84
N GLU A 134 -16.78 0.17 30.40
CA GLU A 134 -17.06 1.59 30.43
C GLU A 134 -15.88 2.30 31.11
N MET A 135 -15.22 3.16 30.37
CA MET A 135 -14.18 4.03 30.89
C MET A 135 -14.88 5.24 31.52
N GLU A 136 -15.03 5.21 32.83
CA GLU A 136 -15.49 6.33 33.62
C GLU A 136 -14.58 7.55 33.42
N THR A 137 -15.17 8.64 32.96
CA THR A 137 -14.54 9.96 32.94
C THR A 137 -14.54 10.54 34.35
N PRO A 138 -13.41 10.92 34.94
CA PRO A 138 -13.45 11.73 36.15
C PRO A 138 -13.76 13.18 35.77
N SER A 139 -14.90 13.63 36.27
CA SER A 139 -15.26 15.01 36.39
C SER A 139 -14.32 15.69 37.39
N GLY A 140 -13.73 16.80 37.00
CA GLY A 140 -12.90 17.63 37.83
C GLY A 140 -12.97 19.08 37.32
N GLU A 141 -13.85 19.83 37.94
CA GLU A 141 -13.94 21.29 37.86
C GLU A 141 -12.65 21.94 38.40
N ALA A 142 -12.15 22.94 37.70
CA ALA A 142 -11.60 24.16 38.37
C ALA A 142 -11.49 25.30 37.37
N GLU A 143 -12.18 26.33 37.71
CA GLU A 143 -12.18 27.66 37.14
C GLU A 143 -10.79 28.33 37.18
N THR A 144 -10.52 29.29 36.31
CA THR A 144 -10.22 30.70 36.57
C THR A 144 -9.41 31.35 35.46
N SER A 145 -10.03 32.23 34.79
CA SER A 145 -9.81 33.68 34.58
C SER A 145 -8.77 34.13 33.53
N LEU A 146 -9.32 34.96 32.65
CA LEU A 146 -8.88 36.31 32.21
C LEU A 146 -7.56 36.47 31.44
N GLY A 147 -7.71 37.03 30.28
CA GLY A 147 -6.64 37.70 29.52
C GLY A 147 -7.10 38.12 28.14
N GLU A 148 -7.81 39.29 28.10
CA GLU A 148 -8.04 40.09 26.90
C GLU A 148 -6.73 40.56 26.26
N GLN A 149 -6.71 40.72 24.98
CA GLN A 149 -6.40 41.93 24.16
C GLN A 149 -5.95 41.45 22.78
N GLU A 150 -6.71 41.78 21.83
CA GLU A 150 -6.79 42.94 20.92
C GLU A 150 -5.85 42.88 19.72
N SER A 151 -6.52 42.95 18.57
CA SER A 151 -6.27 43.90 17.48
C SER A 151 -5.12 43.65 16.49
N GLY A 152 -5.48 43.63 15.24
CA GLY A 152 -4.55 43.75 14.11
C GLY A 152 -5.19 43.46 12.76
N THR A 153 -6.15 44.30 12.38
CA THR A 153 -6.68 44.48 11.02
C THR A 153 -5.57 44.99 10.05
N GLN A 154 -5.55 44.49 8.82
CA GLN A 154 -5.34 45.21 7.55
C GLN A 154 -5.25 44.16 6.44
N GLU A 155 -6.23 44.01 5.57
CA GLU A 155 -6.69 44.83 4.44
C GLU A 155 -5.73 44.87 3.24
N VAL A 156 -6.26 44.27 2.13
CA VAL A 156 -6.26 44.76 0.73
C VAL A 156 -4.95 44.79 -0.04
N THR A 157 -4.84 44.04 -1.15
CA THR A 157 -5.07 44.61 -2.48
C THR A 157 -5.06 43.54 -3.56
N THR A 158 -6.11 43.56 -4.36
CA THR A 158 -6.26 43.12 -5.72
C THR A 158 -5.20 43.71 -6.67
N GLU A 159 -4.73 42.89 -7.65
CA GLU A 159 -4.52 43.39 -9.01
C GLU A 159 -4.42 42.23 -10.00
N THR A 160 -5.41 42.18 -10.88
CA THR A 160 -5.30 41.69 -12.26
C THR A 160 -4.89 42.87 -13.14
N PRO A 161 -4.10 42.70 -14.19
CA PRO A 161 -4.67 42.77 -15.53
C PRO A 161 -3.97 41.89 -16.57
N THR A 162 -4.77 41.23 -17.40
CA THR A 162 -5.08 41.49 -18.82
C THR A 162 -3.90 41.81 -19.75
N GLY A 163 -3.79 40.98 -20.80
CA GLY A 163 -3.60 41.59 -22.10
C GLY A 163 -2.61 40.95 -23.07
N ASN A 164 -3.18 40.51 -24.18
CA ASN A 164 -2.73 40.56 -25.56
C ASN A 164 -1.82 39.43 -26.10
N GLN A 165 -2.41 38.61 -27.00
CA GLN A 165 -2.61 38.73 -28.46
C GLN A 165 -1.32 38.68 -29.28
N GLU A 166 -1.30 37.61 -29.98
CA GLU A 166 -0.92 37.27 -31.36
C GLU A 166 -0.05 38.27 -32.20
N PRO A 167 0.60 37.84 -33.24
CA PRO A 167 0.14 36.93 -34.29
C PRO A 167 0.94 35.66 -34.45
#